data_2ccbc6d501b9c29dcf66460843118a5e
#
_entry.id   2ccbc6d501b9c29dcf66460843118a5e
#
_cell.length_a   1.000
_cell.length_b   1.000
_cell.length_c   1.000
_cell.angle_alpha   90.00
_cell.angle_beta   90.00
_cell.angle_gamma   90.00
#
_symmetry.space_group_name_H-M   'P 1'
#
loop_
_entity.id
_entity.type
_entity.pdbx_description
1 polymer ?
#
loop_
_entity_poly.entity_id
_entity_poly.type
_entity_poly.pdbx_seq_one_letter_code
_entity_poly.pdbx_strand_id
1 'polypeptide(L)'
;ALGIIIFVDDYFNCLTVGTVMRPITDKNKISREKLAYIIDSTAAPVCIIAPISSWAAAVSSSLPDGSSIDGFQLFMKTIFCNYYSWLSLGMILFTVLLSVDFGKMREYEKNALAGELEVAEDIVPYSNRHGKVADLLLPVIALIVLSIISMLYTGGFFDGEMSIGDAFANCDAILGLAMGAAYTVIFVALLYLPRKIVTPKEFLDGLVQGFINMVPATLILTFAWTLSGICGGDYLNAGGFVADVVNKYSISLNLMPAIFF
;
A
#
# COMPACT_ATOMS: atom_id res chain seq x y z
N ALA A 1 -6.03 9.98 8.53
CA ALA A 1 -4.83 10.84 8.63
C ALA A 1 -3.54 10.01 8.55
N LEU A 2 -3.32 9.00 9.44
CA LEU A 2 -2.09 8.22 9.46
C LEU A 2 -1.87 7.46 8.14
N GLY A 3 -2.90 6.83 7.59
CA GLY A 3 -2.83 6.13 6.30
C GLY A 3 -2.47 7.03 5.11
N ILE A 4 -2.79 8.33 5.18
CA ILE A 4 -2.40 9.29 4.13
C ILE A 4 -0.89 9.58 4.17
N ILE A 5 -0.26 9.47 5.34
CA ILE A 5 1.18 9.68 5.49
C ILE A 5 1.96 8.47 4.96
N ILE A 6 1.39 7.27 5.08
CA ILE A 6 2.01 6.00 4.68
C ILE A 6 1.46 5.59 3.31
N PHE A 7 1.73 6.38 2.28
CA PHE A 7 1.18 6.19 0.93
C PHE A 7 2.08 5.37 -0.03
N VAL A 8 3.26 4.99 0.42
CA VAL A 8 4.28 4.35 -0.44
C VAL A 8 3.82 2.98 -0.94
N ASP A 9 3.18 2.21 -0.06
CA ASP A 9 2.67 0.87 -0.34
C ASP A 9 1.41 0.60 0.48
N ASP A 10 0.39 0.02 -0.13
CA ASP A 10 -0.92 -0.20 0.50
C ASP A 10 -0.89 -1.33 1.53
N TYR A 11 -0.12 -2.39 1.27
CA TYR A 11 0.01 -3.48 2.22
C TYR A 11 0.75 -3.05 3.49
N PHE A 12 1.85 -2.32 3.32
CA PHE A 12 2.57 -1.70 4.43
C PHE A 12 1.68 -0.71 5.20
N ASN A 13 0.86 0.05 4.48
CA ASN A 13 -0.14 0.95 5.07
C ASN A 13 -1.12 0.16 5.95
N CYS A 14 -1.74 -0.91 5.43
CA CYS A 14 -2.67 -1.74 6.17
C CYS A 14 -2.06 -2.28 7.46
N LEU A 15 -0.88 -2.88 7.39
CA LEU A 15 -0.22 -3.46 8.55
C LEU A 15 0.14 -2.41 9.60
N THR A 16 0.77 -1.31 9.16
CA THR A 16 1.26 -0.28 10.09
C THR A 16 0.12 0.47 10.74
N VAL A 17 -0.87 0.91 9.96
CA VAL A 17 -2.03 1.63 10.50
C VAL A 17 -2.85 0.71 11.39
N GLY A 18 -3.01 -0.57 10.99
CA GLY A 18 -3.73 -1.57 11.77
C GLY A 18 -3.14 -1.78 13.15
N THR A 19 -1.84 -2.03 13.20
CA THR A 19 -1.14 -2.28 14.48
C THR A 19 -1.13 -1.05 15.38
N VAL A 20 -0.92 0.14 14.82
CA VAL A 20 -0.85 1.41 15.57
C VAL A 20 -2.22 1.88 16.06
N MET A 21 -3.25 1.72 15.22
CA MET A 21 -4.60 2.21 15.55
C MET A 21 -5.38 1.25 16.44
N ARG A 22 -5.07 -0.03 16.44
CA ARG A 22 -5.78 -1.05 17.22
C ARG A 22 -5.92 -0.72 18.71
N PRO A 23 -4.87 -0.34 19.47
CA PRO A 23 -5.04 0.03 20.88
C PRO A 23 -5.93 1.26 21.08
N ILE A 24 -5.94 2.17 20.11
CA ILE A 24 -6.74 3.41 20.17
C ILE A 24 -8.20 3.08 19.91
N THR A 25 -8.51 2.24 18.92
CA THR A 25 -9.87 1.82 18.59
C THR A 25 -10.47 0.94 19.68
N ASP A 26 -9.70 0.00 20.23
CA ASP A 26 -10.11 -0.86 21.34
C ASP A 26 -10.50 0.00 22.58
N LYS A 27 -9.68 1.01 22.90
CA LYS A 27 -9.98 1.94 23.99
C LYS A 27 -11.27 2.75 23.76
N ASN A 28 -11.57 3.08 22.52
CA ASN A 28 -12.76 3.83 22.13
C ASN A 28 -13.96 2.94 21.80
N LYS A 29 -13.86 1.62 22.05
CA LYS A 29 -14.93 0.64 21.77
C LYS A 29 -15.39 0.62 20.32
N ILE A 30 -14.47 0.80 19.39
CA ILE A 30 -14.70 0.66 17.95
C ILE A 30 -14.36 -0.79 17.59
N SER A 31 -15.23 -1.44 16.84
CA SER A 31 -15.03 -2.84 16.44
C SER A 31 -13.78 -3.00 15.57
N ARG A 32 -13.13 -4.14 15.65
CA ARG A 32 -11.94 -4.46 14.84
C ARG A 32 -12.29 -4.61 13.37
N GLU A 33 -13.49 -5.11 13.09
CA GLU A 33 -14.03 -5.23 11.75
C GLU A 33 -14.21 -3.86 11.10
N LYS A 34 -14.67 -2.86 11.84
CA LYS A 34 -14.78 -1.48 11.34
C LYS A 34 -13.41 -0.87 11.12
N LEU A 35 -12.46 -1.11 12.02
CA LEU A 35 -11.08 -0.69 11.80
C LEU A 35 -10.49 -1.33 10.55
N ALA A 36 -10.65 -2.65 10.38
CA ALA A 36 -10.19 -3.38 9.21
C ALA A 36 -10.83 -2.84 7.92
N TYR A 37 -12.14 -2.62 7.92
CA TYR A 37 -12.85 -2.02 6.78
C TYR A 37 -12.31 -0.64 6.41
N ILE A 38 -12.12 0.24 7.40
CA ILE A 38 -11.60 1.61 7.15
C ILE A 38 -10.19 1.54 6.57
N ILE A 39 -9.34 0.67 7.11
CA ILE A 39 -7.94 0.54 6.66
C ILE A 39 -7.91 0.00 5.25
N ASP A 40 -8.58 -1.11 4.99
CA ASP A 40 -8.65 -1.78 3.67
C ASP A 40 -9.21 -0.82 2.61
N SER A 41 -10.33 -0.16 2.90
CA SER A 41 -10.98 0.78 1.98
C SER A 41 -10.24 2.11 1.80
N THR A 42 -9.19 2.39 2.54
CA THR A 42 -8.40 3.63 2.40
C THR A 42 -6.98 3.37 1.95
N ALA A 43 -6.37 2.24 2.23
CA ALA A 43 -4.96 1.98 1.96
C ALA A 43 -4.67 1.99 0.46
N ALA A 44 -5.28 1.12 -0.32
CA ALA A 44 -5.10 1.08 -1.77
C ALA A 44 -5.56 2.38 -2.46
N PRO A 45 -6.75 2.96 -2.17
CA PRO A 45 -7.15 4.23 -2.74
C PRO A 45 -6.17 5.38 -2.49
N VAL A 46 -5.58 5.48 -1.30
CA VAL A 46 -4.57 6.51 -1.01
C VAL A 46 -3.30 6.27 -1.80
N CYS A 47 -2.81 5.03 -1.87
CA CYS A 47 -1.59 4.69 -2.59
C CYS A 47 -1.72 4.89 -4.10
N ILE A 48 -2.88 4.57 -4.69
CA ILE A 48 -3.08 4.69 -6.14
C ILE A 48 -3.31 6.13 -6.60
N ILE A 49 -3.68 7.05 -5.71
CA ILE A 49 -3.75 8.49 -6.03
C ILE A 49 -2.46 9.24 -5.63
N ALA A 50 -1.55 8.58 -4.91
CA ALA A 50 -0.26 9.16 -4.56
C ALA A 50 0.71 9.04 -5.75
N PRO A 51 1.35 10.14 -6.18
CA PRO A 51 2.22 10.13 -7.36
C PRO A 51 3.47 9.26 -7.18
N ILE A 52 3.89 9.02 -5.96
CA ILE A 52 5.08 8.25 -5.61
C ILE A 52 4.65 7.06 -4.75
N SER A 53 4.32 5.96 -5.41
CA SER A 53 3.87 4.74 -4.73
C SER A 53 4.27 3.49 -5.50
N SER A 54 4.14 2.32 -4.88
CA SER A 54 4.31 1.02 -5.54
C SER A 54 3.40 0.84 -6.76
N TRP A 55 2.23 1.50 -6.77
CA TRP A 55 1.30 1.47 -7.88
C TRP A 55 1.80 2.22 -9.12
N ALA A 56 2.54 3.31 -8.95
CA ALA A 56 3.20 4.00 -10.07
C ALA A 56 4.17 3.06 -10.79
N ALA A 57 4.96 2.29 -10.02
CA ALA A 57 5.85 1.28 -10.56
C ALA A 57 5.09 0.15 -11.27
N ALA A 58 4.02 -0.37 -10.64
CA ALA A 58 3.21 -1.46 -11.20
C ALA A 58 2.54 -1.06 -12.52
N VAL A 59 1.98 0.15 -12.61
CA VAL A 59 1.39 0.65 -13.86
C VAL A 59 2.45 0.84 -14.94
N SER A 60 3.60 1.39 -14.60
CA SER A 60 4.71 1.59 -15.55
C SER A 60 5.22 0.25 -16.10
N SER A 61 5.37 -0.77 -15.25
CA SER A 61 5.82 -2.11 -15.67
C SER A 61 4.78 -2.90 -16.47
N SER A 62 3.52 -2.47 -16.48
CA SER A 62 2.45 -3.12 -17.25
C SER A 62 2.35 -2.64 -18.70
N LEU A 63 3.13 -1.62 -19.08
CA LEU A 63 3.17 -1.15 -20.45
C LEU A 63 3.97 -2.13 -21.33
N PRO A 64 3.53 -2.35 -22.59
CA PRO A 64 4.29 -3.14 -23.54
C PRO A 64 5.66 -2.53 -23.84
N ASP A 65 6.66 -3.38 -24.03
CA ASP A 65 8.00 -2.96 -24.43
C ASP A 65 7.94 -2.17 -25.75
N GLY A 66 8.63 -1.02 -25.78
CA GLY A 66 8.63 -0.13 -26.96
C GLY A 66 7.42 0.80 -27.06
N SER A 67 6.58 0.87 -26.05
CA SER A 67 5.49 1.85 -25.97
C SER A 67 6.08 3.29 -25.98
N SER A 68 5.49 4.16 -26.81
CA SER A 68 5.85 5.59 -26.84
C SER A 68 5.27 6.37 -25.65
N ILE A 69 4.53 5.71 -24.78
CA ILE A 69 3.86 6.32 -23.63
C ILE A 69 4.75 6.12 -22.41
N ASP A 70 5.11 7.22 -21.77
CA ASP A 70 5.77 7.19 -20.46
C ASP A 70 4.80 6.69 -19.39
N GLY A 71 5.20 5.62 -18.68
CA GLY A 71 4.38 4.96 -17.67
C GLY A 71 4.05 5.87 -16.49
N PHE A 72 4.98 6.70 -16.06
CA PHE A 72 4.75 7.65 -14.98
C PHE A 72 3.74 8.74 -15.38
N GLN A 73 3.88 9.30 -16.59
CA GLN A 73 2.91 10.29 -17.10
C GLN A 73 1.52 9.67 -17.28
N LEU A 74 1.45 8.43 -17.74
CA LEU A 74 0.19 7.71 -17.85
C LEU A 74 -0.44 7.56 -16.46
N PHE A 75 0.33 7.10 -15.49
CA PHE A 75 -0.15 6.97 -14.11
C PHE A 75 -0.69 8.28 -13.55
N MET A 76 0.05 9.39 -13.72
CA MET A 76 -0.39 10.72 -13.28
C MET A 76 -1.74 11.15 -13.89
N LYS A 77 -1.97 10.80 -15.15
CA LYS A 77 -3.26 11.07 -15.82
C LYS A 77 -4.39 10.20 -15.29
N THR A 78 -4.10 8.95 -14.94
CA THR A 78 -5.11 8.01 -14.43
C THR A 78 -5.58 8.34 -13.01
N ILE A 79 -4.81 9.07 -12.20
CA ILE A 79 -5.19 9.47 -10.84
C ILE A 79 -6.57 10.14 -10.82
N PHE A 80 -6.82 11.09 -11.72
CA PHE A 80 -8.09 11.81 -11.78
C PHE A 80 -9.24 10.97 -12.32
N CYS A 81 -8.95 9.94 -13.09
CA CYS A 81 -9.93 9.03 -13.68
C CYS A 81 -10.22 7.80 -12.80
N ASN A 82 -9.52 7.66 -11.67
CA ASN A 82 -9.72 6.55 -10.76
C ASN A 82 -10.94 6.80 -9.85
N TYR A 83 -12.14 6.60 -10.42
CA TYR A 83 -13.41 6.79 -9.70
C TYR A 83 -13.53 5.93 -8.45
N TYR A 84 -13.01 4.69 -8.49
CA TYR A 84 -13.02 3.81 -7.33
C TYR A 84 -12.34 4.46 -6.12
N SER A 85 -11.14 4.99 -6.29
CA SER A 85 -10.39 5.61 -5.20
C SER A 85 -11.13 6.81 -4.61
N TRP A 86 -11.64 7.69 -5.45
CA TRP A 86 -12.38 8.86 -5.01
C TRP A 86 -13.70 8.51 -4.31
N LEU A 87 -14.45 7.55 -4.85
CA LEU A 87 -15.71 7.10 -4.26
C LEU A 87 -15.49 6.33 -2.96
N SER A 88 -14.46 5.49 -2.88
CA SER A 88 -14.11 4.76 -1.67
C SER A 88 -13.73 5.72 -0.54
N LEU A 89 -12.85 6.69 -0.79
CA LEU A 89 -12.50 7.72 0.20
C LEU A 89 -13.71 8.57 0.59
N GLY A 90 -14.56 8.93 -0.37
CA GLY A 90 -15.83 9.63 -0.12
C GLY A 90 -16.78 8.83 0.75
N MET A 91 -16.91 7.52 0.49
CA MET A 91 -17.74 6.61 1.29
C MET A 91 -17.24 6.48 2.74
N ILE A 92 -15.92 6.36 2.93
CA ILE A 92 -15.34 6.34 4.28
C ILE A 92 -15.59 7.65 5.02
N LEU A 93 -15.39 8.80 4.36
CA LEU A 93 -15.72 10.08 4.97
C LEU A 93 -17.19 10.18 5.35
N PHE A 94 -18.08 9.72 4.48
CA PHE A 94 -19.51 9.70 4.72
C PHE A 94 -19.86 8.83 5.94
N THR A 95 -19.37 7.58 5.98
CA THR A 95 -19.64 6.65 7.10
C THR A 95 -19.08 7.15 8.42
N VAL A 96 -17.88 7.75 8.43
CA VAL A 96 -17.26 8.28 9.65
C VAL A 96 -17.94 9.55 10.13
N LEU A 97 -18.21 10.52 9.25
CA LEU A 97 -18.80 11.81 9.62
C LEU A 97 -20.26 11.68 10.08
N LEU A 98 -21.02 10.79 9.44
CA LEU A 98 -22.42 10.57 9.80
C LEU A 98 -22.62 9.47 10.84
N SER A 99 -21.55 8.78 11.24
CA SER A 99 -21.59 7.65 12.18
C SER A 99 -22.62 6.59 11.75
N VAL A 100 -22.69 6.31 10.45
CA VAL A 100 -23.65 5.35 9.88
C VAL A 100 -22.94 4.04 9.61
N ASP A 101 -23.48 2.98 10.20
CA ASP A 101 -23.01 1.61 10.00
C ASP A 101 -24.09 0.78 9.31
N PHE A 102 -23.72 0.00 8.29
CA PHE A 102 -24.61 -0.79 7.46
C PHE A 102 -24.46 -2.30 7.72
N GLY A 103 -25.55 -3.03 7.58
CA GLY A 103 -25.54 -4.48 7.62
C GLY A 103 -24.89 -5.05 8.89
N LYS A 104 -24.01 -6.03 8.71
CA LYS A 104 -23.28 -6.69 9.80
C LYS A 104 -22.35 -5.75 10.57
N MET A 105 -21.83 -4.70 9.94
CA MET A 105 -20.98 -3.73 10.62
C MET A 105 -21.68 -3.09 11.82
N ARG A 106 -22.99 -2.80 11.69
CA ARG A 106 -23.81 -2.27 12.80
C ARG A 106 -23.91 -3.23 13.99
N GLU A 107 -23.90 -4.55 13.71
CA GLU A 107 -23.93 -5.58 14.73
C GLU A 107 -22.59 -5.64 15.48
N TYR A 108 -21.47 -5.66 14.74
CA TYR A 108 -20.14 -5.62 15.32
C TYR A 108 -19.90 -4.37 16.20
N GLU A 109 -20.34 -3.20 15.74
CA GLU A 109 -20.23 -1.97 16.52
C GLU A 109 -21.08 -2.02 17.81
N LYS A 110 -22.28 -2.62 17.77
CA LYS A 110 -23.09 -2.83 18.98
C LYS A 110 -22.40 -3.74 19.98
N ASN A 111 -21.80 -4.85 19.50
CA ASN A 111 -21.09 -5.81 20.35
C ASN A 111 -19.83 -5.16 20.95
N ALA A 112 -19.11 -4.36 20.17
CA ALA A 112 -17.96 -3.60 20.66
C ALA A 112 -18.36 -2.59 21.76
N LEU A 113 -19.48 -1.89 21.59
CA LEU A 113 -20.01 -0.96 22.62
C LEU A 113 -20.45 -1.70 23.87
N ALA A 114 -20.98 -2.92 23.75
CA ALA A 114 -21.35 -3.78 24.87
C ALA A 114 -20.11 -4.32 25.62
N GLY A 115 -18.92 -4.20 25.04
CA GLY A 115 -17.66 -4.69 25.62
C GLY A 115 -17.28 -6.09 25.16
N GLU A 116 -18.01 -6.67 24.21
CA GLU A 116 -17.70 -7.95 23.55
C GLU A 116 -16.69 -7.72 22.42
N LEU A 117 -15.52 -7.18 22.74
CA LEU A 117 -14.42 -7.12 21.81
C LEU A 117 -13.70 -8.47 21.83
N GLU A 118 -13.64 -9.16 20.68
CA GLU A 118 -12.80 -10.34 20.55
C GLU A 118 -11.34 -9.94 20.78
N VAL A 119 -10.82 -10.24 21.96
CA VAL A 119 -9.43 -10.00 22.29
C VAL A 119 -8.63 -11.14 21.70
N ALA A 120 -8.03 -10.94 20.52
CA ALA A 120 -7.03 -11.88 20.05
C ALA A 120 -5.82 -11.81 20.98
N GLU A 121 -5.48 -12.94 21.58
CA GLU A 121 -4.41 -13.11 22.59
C GLU A 121 -2.99 -12.82 22.08
N ASP A 122 -2.82 -12.57 20.79
CA ASP A 122 -1.52 -12.64 20.11
C ASP A 122 -0.70 -11.33 20.10
N ILE A 123 -1.16 -10.27 20.75
CA ILE A 123 -0.34 -9.05 20.87
C ILE A 123 0.13 -8.93 22.31
N VAL A 124 1.30 -9.51 22.59
CA VAL A 124 2.08 -9.13 23.75
C VAL A 124 2.41 -7.64 23.60
N PRO A 125 1.86 -6.75 24.44
CA PRO A 125 2.22 -5.35 24.34
C PRO A 125 3.69 -5.22 24.71
N TYR A 126 4.55 -4.96 23.72
CA TYR A 126 5.90 -4.50 23.98
C TYR A 126 5.81 -3.13 24.63
N SER A 127 5.61 -3.13 25.93
CA SER A 127 5.57 -1.92 26.74
C SER A 127 7.00 -1.46 27.01
N ASN A 128 7.59 -0.74 26.07
CA ASN A 128 8.82 -0.02 26.35
C ASN A 128 8.49 1.35 26.94
N ARG A 129 8.80 1.56 28.21
CA ARG A 129 8.54 2.83 28.93
C ARG A 129 9.30 4.03 28.35
N HIS A 130 10.23 3.83 27.41
CA HIS A 130 11.08 4.86 26.82
C HIS A 130 10.67 5.28 25.40
N GLY A 131 9.68 4.62 24.81
CA GLY A 131 9.20 4.93 23.47
C GLY A 131 8.45 6.27 23.42
N LYS A 132 8.75 7.09 22.41
CA LYS A 132 8.07 8.36 22.11
C LYS A 132 7.33 8.24 20.79
N VAL A 133 6.31 9.07 20.58
CA VAL A 133 5.60 9.16 19.29
C VAL A 133 6.57 9.45 18.14
N ALA A 134 7.63 10.22 18.39
CA ALA A 134 8.67 10.47 17.40
C ALA A 134 9.40 9.20 16.96
N ASP A 135 9.50 8.19 17.81
CA ASP A 135 10.16 6.92 17.45
C ASP A 135 9.33 6.10 16.45
N LEU A 136 8.04 6.36 16.34
CA LEU A 136 7.20 5.83 15.28
C LEU A 136 7.25 6.68 14.00
N LEU A 137 7.19 8.01 14.16
CA LEU A 137 7.11 8.91 13.01
C LEU A 137 8.42 9.03 12.23
N LEU A 138 9.58 9.04 12.93
CA LEU A 138 10.87 9.19 12.29
C LEU A 138 11.20 8.07 11.30
N PRO A 139 10.98 6.77 11.59
CA PRO A 139 11.15 5.71 10.60
C PRO A 139 10.27 5.86 9.38
N VAL A 140 9.00 6.26 9.56
CA VAL A 140 8.07 6.46 8.43
C VAL A 140 8.52 7.62 7.54
N ILE A 141 8.90 8.74 8.14
CA ILE A 141 9.43 9.89 7.39
C ILE A 141 10.73 9.50 6.68
N ALA A 142 11.63 8.78 7.37
CA ALA A 142 12.86 8.30 6.78
C ALA A 142 12.60 7.37 5.59
N LEU A 143 11.64 6.46 5.70
CA LEU A 143 11.25 5.57 4.60
C LEU A 143 10.82 6.38 3.37
N ILE A 144 9.94 7.36 3.55
CA ILE A 144 9.46 8.20 2.46
C ILE A 144 10.61 8.98 1.82
N VAL A 145 11.40 9.68 2.62
CA VAL A 145 12.51 10.51 2.13
C VAL A 145 13.57 9.66 1.42
N LEU A 146 13.99 8.56 2.02
CA LEU A 146 15.00 7.67 1.45
C LEU A 146 14.50 6.96 0.19
N SER A 147 13.22 6.60 0.13
CA SER A 147 12.62 6.05 -1.10
C SER A 147 12.62 7.09 -2.22
N ILE A 148 12.22 8.33 -1.94
CA ILE A 148 12.26 9.42 -2.92
C ILE A 148 13.69 9.65 -3.43
N ILE A 149 14.67 9.74 -2.52
CA ILE A 149 16.08 9.94 -2.89
C ILE A 149 16.58 8.76 -3.74
N SER A 150 16.23 7.53 -3.37
CA SER A 150 16.64 6.33 -4.11
C SER A 150 15.99 6.28 -5.50
N MET A 151 14.73 6.68 -5.64
CA MET A 151 14.07 6.78 -6.95
C MET A 151 14.73 7.85 -7.83
N LEU A 152 15.05 9.01 -7.28
CA LEU A 152 15.79 10.06 -8.00
C LEU A 152 17.19 9.58 -8.40
N TYR A 153 17.84 8.78 -7.56
CA TYR A 153 19.15 8.20 -7.85
C TYR A 153 19.06 7.21 -9.03
N THR A 154 18.12 6.27 -8.99
CA THR A 154 17.94 5.30 -10.08
C THR A 154 17.47 5.97 -11.38
N GLY A 155 16.84 7.13 -11.30
CA GLY A 155 16.41 7.94 -12.46
C GLY A 155 17.47 8.88 -13.02
N GLY A 156 18.73 8.87 -12.50
CA GLY A 156 19.84 9.67 -13.05
C GLY A 156 19.82 11.15 -12.67
N PHE A 157 19.01 11.56 -11.67
CA PHE A 157 18.97 12.96 -11.24
C PHE A 157 20.33 13.51 -10.80
N PHE A 158 21.14 12.67 -10.13
CA PHE A 158 22.43 13.08 -9.61
C PHE A 158 23.55 13.14 -10.66
N ASP A 159 23.27 12.66 -11.89
CA ASP A 159 24.20 12.78 -13.03
C ASP A 159 24.17 14.18 -13.66
N GLY A 160 23.24 15.05 -13.20
CA GLY A 160 23.25 16.48 -13.49
C GLY A 160 22.57 16.90 -14.79
N GLU A 161 22.00 15.98 -15.54
CA GLU A 161 21.39 16.26 -16.88
C GLU A 161 19.87 16.25 -16.89
N MET A 162 19.21 15.79 -15.79
CA MET A 162 17.76 15.57 -15.77
C MET A 162 17.04 16.47 -14.76
N SER A 163 15.84 16.90 -15.12
CA SER A 163 14.92 17.54 -14.17
C SER A 163 14.37 16.49 -13.18
N ILE A 164 13.84 16.94 -12.03
CA ILE A 164 13.19 16.05 -11.04
C ILE A 164 12.08 15.24 -11.70
N GLY A 165 11.26 15.85 -12.56
CA GLY A 165 10.18 15.18 -13.27
C GLY A 165 10.66 14.09 -14.22
N ASP A 166 11.70 14.38 -14.99
CA ASP A 166 12.29 13.41 -15.92
C ASP A 166 12.98 12.25 -15.18
N ALA A 167 13.65 12.53 -14.06
CA ALA A 167 14.26 11.53 -13.22
C ALA A 167 13.23 10.56 -12.63
N PHE A 168 12.08 11.06 -12.20
CA PHE A 168 10.97 10.19 -11.76
C PHE A 168 10.36 9.38 -12.91
N ALA A 169 10.28 9.95 -14.10
CA ALA A 169 9.78 9.24 -15.27
C ALA A 169 10.70 8.08 -15.70
N ASN A 170 12.01 8.26 -15.56
CA ASN A 170 13.03 7.28 -15.96
C ASN A 170 13.50 6.38 -14.80
N CYS A 171 12.97 6.54 -13.58
CA CYS A 171 13.45 5.77 -12.43
C CYS A 171 13.06 4.30 -12.50
N ASP A 172 13.97 3.43 -12.05
CA ASP A 172 13.60 2.07 -11.65
C ASP A 172 12.94 2.14 -10.26
N ALA A 173 11.60 2.25 -10.26
CA ALA A 173 10.84 2.42 -9.03
C ALA A 173 10.95 1.19 -8.11
N ILE A 174 11.06 -0.03 -8.66
CA ILE A 174 11.19 -1.27 -7.88
C ILE A 174 12.52 -1.26 -7.13
N LEU A 175 13.60 -1.00 -7.85
CA LEU A 175 14.94 -0.92 -7.27
C LEU A 175 15.04 0.27 -6.30
N GLY A 176 14.50 1.44 -6.66
CA GLY A 176 14.49 2.64 -5.83
C GLY A 176 13.78 2.43 -4.49
N LEU A 177 12.59 1.80 -4.50
CA LEU A 177 11.86 1.47 -3.28
C LEU A 177 12.59 0.44 -2.42
N ALA A 178 13.19 -0.60 -3.03
CA ALA A 178 13.96 -1.61 -2.31
C ALA A 178 15.21 -1.00 -1.63
N MET A 179 15.92 -0.13 -2.33
CA MET A 179 17.06 0.61 -1.77
C MET A 179 16.62 1.54 -0.64
N GLY A 180 15.55 2.30 -0.82
CA GLY A 180 14.97 3.17 0.19
C GLY A 180 14.59 2.41 1.46
N ALA A 181 13.97 1.24 1.32
CA ALA A 181 13.64 0.36 2.45
C ALA A 181 14.89 -0.15 3.16
N ALA A 182 15.92 -0.60 2.43
CA ALA A 182 17.17 -1.07 3.00
C ALA A 182 17.89 0.04 3.80
N TYR A 183 17.99 1.24 3.25
CA TYR A 183 18.56 2.39 3.95
C TYR A 183 17.74 2.78 5.18
N THR A 184 16.42 2.64 5.12
CA THR A 184 15.55 2.89 6.27
C THR A 184 15.81 1.90 7.39
N VAL A 185 16.01 0.61 7.10
CA VAL A 185 16.37 -0.38 8.12
C VAL A 185 17.68 0.00 8.82
N ILE A 186 18.68 0.43 8.06
CA ILE A 186 19.97 0.91 8.62
C ILE A 186 19.74 2.15 9.49
N PHE A 187 18.95 3.11 9.00
CA PHE A 187 18.60 4.32 9.75
C PHE A 187 17.91 3.99 11.07
N VAL A 188 16.94 3.09 11.06
CA VAL A 188 16.21 2.66 12.26
C VAL A 188 17.14 1.96 13.25
N ALA A 189 18.05 1.11 12.76
CA ALA A 189 19.09 0.50 13.61
C ALA A 189 19.93 1.56 14.32
N LEU A 190 20.42 2.57 13.57
CA LEU A 190 21.20 3.67 14.11
C LEU A 190 20.41 4.57 15.06
N LEU A 191 19.10 4.67 14.88
CA LEU A 191 18.22 5.45 15.75
C LEU A 191 17.90 4.73 17.05
N TYR A 192 17.60 3.43 17.00
CA TYR A 192 17.06 2.67 18.14
C TYR A 192 18.12 2.04 19.02
N LEU A 193 19.18 1.46 18.42
CA LEU A 193 20.19 0.73 19.17
C LEU A 193 21.01 1.64 20.11
N PRO A 194 21.53 2.81 19.70
CA PRO A 194 22.25 3.71 20.60
C PRO A 194 21.37 4.27 21.72
N ARG A 195 20.09 4.51 21.41
CA ARG A 195 19.11 5.03 22.40
C ARG A 195 18.55 3.94 23.31
N LYS A 196 18.97 2.68 23.11
CA LYS A 196 18.49 1.52 23.88
C LYS A 196 16.96 1.40 23.92
N ILE A 197 16.28 1.82 22.84
CA ILE A 197 14.83 1.64 22.69
C ILE A 197 14.51 0.17 22.52
N VAL A 198 15.34 -0.55 21.75
CA VAL A 198 15.30 -1.99 21.57
C VAL A 198 16.72 -2.56 21.71
N THR A 199 16.82 -3.80 22.14
CA THR A 199 18.09 -4.53 22.14
C THR A 199 18.43 -5.01 20.73
N PRO A 200 19.71 -5.31 20.42
CA PRO A 200 20.09 -5.86 19.11
C PRO A 200 19.33 -7.16 18.77
N LYS A 201 19.05 -7.99 19.78
CA LYS A 201 18.29 -9.22 19.58
C LYS A 201 16.84 -8.91 19.20
N GLU A 202 16.17 -8.04 19.94
CA GLU A 202 14.80 -7.62 19.66
C GLU A 202 14.68 -6.96 18.28
N PHE A 203 15.70 -6.19 17.86
CA PHE A 203 15.74 -5.59 16.54
C PHE A 203 15.79 -6.65 15.44
N LEU A 204 16.67 -7.65 15.58
CA LEU A 204 16.77 -8.77 14.63
C LEU A 204 15.51 -9.64 14.62
N ASP A 205 14.97 -9.95 15.78
CA ASP A 205 13.72 -10.71 15.92
C ASP A 205 12.55 -9.93 15.24
N GLY A 206 12.52 -8.61 15.39
CA GLY A 206 11.55 -7.74 14.72
C GLY A 206 11.68 -7.76 13.19
N LEU A 207 12.90 -7.77 12.65
CA LEU A 207 13.13 -7.92 11.20
C LEU A 207 12.63 -9.27 10.69
N VAL A 208 12.95 -10.36 11.40
CA VAL A 208 12.48 -11.70 11.04
C VAL A 208 10.98 -11.77 11.10
N GLN A 209 10.36 -11.24 12.15
CA GLN A 209 8.90 -11.22 12.27
C GLN A 209 8.25 -10.37 11.18
N GLY A 210 8.84 -9.23 10.83
CA GLY A 210 8.39 -8.41 9.71
C GLY A 210 8.41 -9.18 8.39
N PHE A 211 9.47 -9.93 8.14
CA PHE A 211 9.56 -10.80 6.95
C PHE A 211 8.49 -11.90 6.95
N ILE A 212 8.29 -12.58 8.08
CA ILE A 212 7.26 -13.62 8.23
C ILE A 212 5.87 -13.05 7.97
N ASN A 213 5.57 -11.85 8.46
CA ASN A 213 4.29 -11.19 8.25
C ASN A 213 4.02 -10.85 6.78
N MET A 214 5.08 -10.71 5.95
CA MET A 214 4.96 -10.45 4.52
C MET A 214 4.82 -11.73 3.67
N VAL A 215 5.10 -12.91 4.23
CA VAL A 215 5.01 -14.19 3.49
C VAL A 215 3.63 -14.42 2.85
N PRO A 216 2.49 -14.21 3.53
CA PRO A 216 1.18 -14.40 2.91
C PRO A 216 0.97 -13.50 1.69
N ALA A 217 1.36 -12.21 1.79
CA ALA A 217 1.26 -11.28 0.67
C ALA A 217 2.14 -11.70 -0.50
N THR A 218 3.39 -12.08 -0.23
CA THR A 218 4.34 -12.55 -1.24
C THR A 218 3.82 -13.79 -1.97
N LEU A 219 3.20 -14.73 -1.25
CA LEU A 219 2.58 -15.92 -1.85
C LEU A 219 1.42 -15.54 -2.77
N ILE A 220 0.53 -14.65 -2.33
CA ILE A 220 -0.60 -14.16 -3.15
C ILE A 220 -0.08 -13.50 -4.43
N LEU A 221 0.91 -12.61 -4.32
CA LEU A 221 1.52 -11.94 -5.49
C LEU A 221 2.17 -12.95 -6.42
N THR A 222 2.90 -13.94 -5.89
CA THR A 222 3.54 -14.99 -6.69
C THR A 222 2.51 -15.78 -7.50
N PHE A 223 1.40 -16.17 -6.89
CA PHE A 223 0.31 -16.86 -7.58
C PHE A 223 -0.38 -15.94 -8.60
N ALA A 224 -0.60 -14.68 -8.27
CA ALA A 224 -1.18 -13.71 -9.19
C ALA A 224 -0.31 -13.50 -10.43
N TRP A 225 1.00 -13.34 -10.26
CA TRP A 225 1.94 -13.23 -11.39
C TRP A 225 2.03 -14.51 -12.21
N THR A 226 2.03 -15.68 -11.56
CA THR A 226 1.98 -16.96 -12.24
C THR A 226 0.71 -17.09 -13.09
N LEU A 227 -0.44 -16.73 -12.53
CA LEU A 227 -1.70 -16.72 -13.25
C LEU A 227 -1.68 -15.74 -14.42
N SER A 228 -1.16 -14.53 -14.22
CA SER A 228 -0.98 -13.53 -15.28
C SER A 228 -0.10 -14.07 -16.39
N GLY A 229 1.02 -14.72 -16.07
CA GLY A 229 1.90 -15.37 -17.06
C GLY A 229 1.18 -16.46 -17.85
N ILE A 230 0.41 -17.33 -17.18
CA ILE A 230 -0.39 -18.38 -17.85
C ILE A 230 -1.45 -17.77 -18.77
N CYS A 231 -2.06 -16.64 -18.41
CA CYS A 231 -3.02 -15.92 -19.24
C CYS A 231 -2.37 -15.15 -20.40
N GLY A 232 -1.05 -15.02 -20.42
CA GLY A 232 -0.27 -14.33 -21.45
C GLY A 232 -0.37 -14.97 -22.84
N GLY A 233 0.14 -14.25 -23.85
CA GLY A 233 0.04 -14.63 -25.26
C GLY A 233 0.70 -15.97 -25.62
N ASP A 234 1.76 -16.34 -24.90
CA ASP A 234 2.52 -17.58 -25.14
C ASP A 234 1.81 -18.85 -24.64
N TYR A 235 0.78 -18.70 -23.79
CA TYR A 235 0.04 -19.82 -23.21
C TYR A 235 -1.46 -19.74 -23.57
N LEU A 236 -2.30 -19.28 -22.64
CA LEU A 236 -3.76 -19.24 -22.85
C LEU A 236 -4.22 -18.12 -23.77
N ASN A 237 -3.41 -17.09 -23.97
CA ASN A 237 -3.77 -15.90 -24.74
C ASN A 237 -5.16 -15.34 -24.38
N ALA A 238 -5.43 -15.21 -23.09
CA ALA A 238 -6.73 -14.79 -22.58
C ALA A 238 -7.17 -13.42 -23.13
N GLY A 239 -6.21 -12.51 -23.30
CA GLY A 239 -6.46 -11.20 -23.92
C GLY A 239 -6.92 -11.31 -25.37
N GLY A 240 -6.29 -12.18 -26.18
CA GLY A 240 -6.70 -12.45 -27.55
C GLY A 240 -8.11 -13.07 -27.62
N PHE A 241 -8.38 -14.04 -26.75
CA PHE A 241 -9.71 -14.63 -26.64
C PHE A 241 -10.80 -13.58 -26.32
N VAL A 242 -10.54 -12.70 -25.37
CA VAL A 242 -11.49 -11.61 -25.02
C VAL A 242 -11.66 -10.67 -26.21
N ALA A 243 -10.60 -10.29 -26.90
CA ALA A 243 -10.66 -9.45 -28.09
C ALA A 243 -11.52 -10.09 -29.20
N ASP A 244 -11.34 -11.39 -29.44
CA ASP A 244 -12.15 -12.13 -30.41
C ASP A 244 -13.63 -12.18 -30.03
N VAL A 245 -13.93 -12.38 -28.76
CA VAL A 245 -15.32 -12.36 -28.24
C VAL A 245 -15.94 -10.97 -28.44
N VAL A 246 -15.23 -9.91 -28.06
CA VAL A 246 -15.67 -8.52 -28.24
C VAL A 246 -15.97 -8.20 -29.68
N ASN A 247 -15.07 -8.57 -30.60
CA ASN A 247 -15.23 -8.36 -32.03
C ASN A 247 -16.39 -9.18 -32.59
N LYS A 248 -16.51 -10.46 -32.22
CA LYS A 248 -17.57 -11.37 -32.68
C LYS A 248 -18.98 -10.91 -32.31
N TYR A 249 -19.13 -10.39 -31.11
CA TYR A 249 -20.42 -9.93 -30.58
C TYR A 249 -20.62 -8.42 -30.72
N SER A 250 -19.69 -7.70 -31.36
CA SER A 250 -19.72 -6.24 -31.55
C SER A 250 -19.98 -5.48 -30.24
N ILE A 251 -19.35 -5.93 -29.17
CA ILE A 251 -19.49 -5.30 -27.85
C ILE A 251 -18.81 -3.92 -27.89
N SER A 252 -19.50 -2.89 -27.45
CA SER A 252 -18.92 -1.54 -27.40
C SER A 252 -17.72 -1.50 -26.46
N LEU A 253 -16.57 -1.02 -26.95
CA LEU A 253 -15.36 -0.83 -26.14
C LEU A 253 -15.58 0.08 -24.93
N ASN A 254 -16.56 0.97 -25.02
CA ASN A 254 -16.92 1.86 -23.90
C ASN A 254 -17.56 1.11 -22.71
N LEU A 255 -18.06 -0.10 -22.92
CA LEU A 255 -18.63 -0.94 -21.88
C LEU A 255 -17.59 -1.83 -21.20
N MET A 256 -16.41 -2.00 -21.82
CA MET A 256 -15.37 -2.90 -21.30
C MET A 256 -14.94 -2.54 -19.88
N PRO A 257 -14.67 -1.27 -19.51
CA PRO A 257 -14.35 -0.93 -18.13
C PRO A 257 -15.43 -1.34 -17.13
N ALA A 258 -16.72 -1.21 -17.49
CA ALA A 258 -17.84 -1.58 -16.62
C ALA A 258 -18.04 -3.10 -16.49
N ILE A 259 -17.55 -3.89 -17.45
CA ILE A 259 -17.62 -5.36 -17.40
C ILE A 259 -16.48 -5.94 -16.55
N PHE A 260 -15.31 -5.29 -16.56
CA PHE A 260 -14.13 -5.75 -15.83
C PHE A 260 -14.01 -5.18 -14.41
N PHE A 261 -14.73 -4.13 -14.07
CA PHE A 261 -14.84 -3.53 -12.74
C PHE A 261 -16.25 -3.65 -12.17
#